data_1a4fc5e524f897cd1d22fc7618c4e58d
#
_entry.id   1a4fc5e524f897cd1d22fc7618c4e58d
#
_cell.length_a   1.000
_cell.length_b   1.000
_cell.length_c   1.000
_cell.angle_alpha   90.00
_cell.angle_beta   90.00
_cell.angle_gamma   90.00
#
_symmetry.space_group_name_H-M   'P 1'
#
loop_
_entity.id
_entity.type
_entity.pdbx_description
1 polymer ?
#
loop_
_entity_poly.entity_id
_entity_poly.type
_entity_poly.pdbx_seq_one_letter_code
_entity_poly.pdbx_strand_id
1 'polypeptide(L)'
;VPYSLARSGNRLVCTCEDMLTSHEELVSAWQVLQSIKTTNGLNSHDQWIHAAAGCGADERAVRDATDDWLVVDYLMRNTDRHYNNFGLIRDIETLEVRPAPIYDTGASLWSGELDVDGRDWFAKPFYTATGKPSALRQLRLVEDWSRFDLDALSDWPDEVAHELSRMRMFAPERLDAIRDQLTKHI
;
A
#
# COMPACT_ATOMS: atom_id res chain seq x y z
N VAL A 1 2.70 7.01 7.05
CA VAL A 1 2.17 7.61 8.29
C VAL A 1 2.58 6.73 9.47
N PRO A 2 3.29 7.24 10.48
CA PRO A 2 3.66 6.47 11.65
C PRO A 2 2.42 6.15 12.50
N TYR A 3 2.31 4.89 12.93
CA TYR A 3 1.21 4.41 13.76
C TYR A 3 1.72 4.02 15.15
N SER A 4 0.91 4.26 16.16
CA SER A 4 1.15 3.82 17.52
C SER A 4 0.03 2.90 17.99
N LEU A 5 0.39 1.80 18.64
CA LEU A 5 -0.57 0.87 19.23
C LEU A 5 -0.69 1.11 20.72
N ALA A 6 -1.91 1.21 21.23
CA ALA A 6 -2.23 1.36 22.64
C ALA A 6 -3.37 0.43 23.05
N ARG A 7 -3.51 0.16 24.34
CA ARG A 7 -4.68 -0.50 24.92
C ARG A 7 -5.57 0.52 25.61
N SER A 8 -6.85 0.47 25.28
CA SER A 8 -7.90 1.18 26.00
C SER A 8 -8.89 0.15 26.57
N GLY A 9 -8.72 -0.20 27.85
CA GLY A 9 -9.41 -1.34 28.45
C GLY A 9 -9.06 -2.65 27.76
N ASN A 10 -10.07 -3.35 27.22
CA ASN A 10 -9.87 -4.63 26.49
C ASN A 10 -9.72 -4.44 24.97
N ARG A 11 -9.66 -3.20 24.48
CA ARG A 11 -9.52 -2.94 23.03
C ARG A 11 -8.09 -2.51 22.70
N LEU A 12 -7.59 -3.00 21.58
CA LEU A 12 -6.43 -2.41 20.92
C LEU A 12 -6.90 -1.20 20.12
N VAL A 13 -6.16 -0.11 20.22
CA VAL A 13 -6.40 1.15 19.51
C VAL A 13 -5.14 1.44 18.73
N CYS A 14 -5.31 1.74 17.46
CA CYS A 14 -4.26 2.27 16.61
C CYS A 14 -4.47 3.77 16.45
N THR A 15 -3.44 4.55 16.66
CA THR A 15 -3.45 6.01 16.50
C THR A 15 -2.34 6.42 15.56
N CYS A 16 -2.60 7.43 14.76
CA CYS A 16 -1.59 8.11 13.94
C CYS A 16 -1.88 9.60 13.96
N GLU A 17 -0.89 10.38 13.58
CA GLU A 17 -1.11 11.79 13.29
C GLU A 17 -1.92 11.93 12.00
N ASP A 18 -2.68 13.01 11.89
CA ASP A 18 -3.34 13.35 10.64
C ASP A 18 -2.26 13.65 9.58
N MET A 19 -2.40 13.06 8.41
CA MET A 19 -1.49 13.30 7.30
C MET A 19 -1.80 14.60 6.55
N LEU A 20 -2.91 15.26 6.89
CA LEU A 20 -3.37 16.49 6.28
C LEU A 20 -3.20 17.66 7.24
N THR A 21 -2.81 18.80 6.71
CA THR A 21 -2.91 20.10 7.40
C THR A 21 -4.29 20.70 7.20
N SER A 22 -4.58 21.83 7.88
CA SER A 22 -5.86 22.54 7.73
C SER A 22 -6.12 23.09 6.31
N HIS A 23 -5.08 23.17 5.49
CA HIS A 23 -5.15 23.70 4.11
C HIS A 23 -5.02 22.59 3.06
N GLU A 24 -5.02 21.34 3.46
CA GLU A 24 -4.86 20.22 2.55
C GLU A 24 -6.12 19.35 2.50
N GLU A 25 -6.34 18.75 1.37
CA GLU A 25 -7.38 17.74 1.18
C GLU A 25 -6.81 16.48 0.51
N LEU A 26 -7.36 15.34 0.88
CA LEU A 26 -7.07 14.06 0.22
C LEU A 26 -8.02 13.88 -0.97
N VAL A 27 -7.45 13.72 -2.14
CA VAL A 27 -8.17 13.39 -3.39
C VAL A 27 -7.84 11.95 -3.74
N SER A 28 -8.79 11.03 -3.58
CA SER A 28 -8.57 9.62 -3.87
C SER A 28 -8.25 9.38 -5.34
N ALA A 29 -7.51 8.31 -5.64
CA ALA A 29 -7.22 7.93 -7.02
C ALA A 29 -8.50 7.71 -7.84
N TRP A 30 -9.58 7.25 -7.19
CA TRP A 30 -10.90 7.17 -7.83
C TRP A 30 -11.38 8.53 -8.33
N GLN A 31 -11.32 9.58 -7.49
CA GLN A 31 -11.73 10.93 -7.87
C GLN A 31 -10.82 11.50 -8.96
N VAL A 32 -9.51 11.29 -8.85
CA VAL A 32 -8.53 11.72 -9.87
C VAL A 32 -8.86 11.10 -11.23
N LEU A 33 -9.08 9.78 -11.27
CA LEU A 33 -9.41 9.08 -12.52
C LEU A 33 -10.76 9.50 -13.13
N GLN A 34 -11.73 9.93 -12.30
CA GLN A 34 -13.02 10.46 -12.79
C GLN A 34 -12.89 11.88 -13.34
N SER A 35 -11.91 12.66 -12.89
CA SER A 35 -11.75 14.07 -13.29
C SER A 35 -11.06 14.24 -14.65
N ILE A 36 -10.32 13.23 -15.11
CA ILE A 36 -9.54 13.27 -16.36
C ILE A 36 -10.14 12.29 -17.37
N LYS A 37 -10.20 12.71 -18.63
CA LYS A 37 -10.65 11.82 -19.71
C LYS A 37 -9.68 10.66 -19.86
N THR A 38 -10.21 9.46 -19.87
CA THR A 38 -9.44 8.24 -20.13
C THR A 38 -8.71 8.31 -21.47
N THR A 39 -7.42 8.09 -21.48
CA THR A 39 -6.64 8.02 -22.72
C THR A 39 -6.72 6.59 -23.26
N ASN A 40 -7.23 6.45 -24.48
CA ASN A 40 -7.33 5.15 -25.13
C ASN A 40 -5.95 4.52 -25.32
N GLY A 41 -5.83 3.23 -24.99
CA GLY A 41 -4.61 2.45 -25.20
C GLY A 41 -3.66 2.37 -24.00
N LEU A 42 -3.89 3.15 -22.95
CA LEU A 42 -3.13 3.00 -21.70
C LEU A 42 -3.72 1.88 -20.83
N ASN A 43 -2.84 1.13 -20.16
CA ASN A 43 -3.26 0.24 -19.07
C ASN A 43 -3.68 1.06 -17.84
N SER A 44 -4.27 0.43 -16.84
CA SER A 44 -4.81 1.15 -15.68
C SER A 44 -3.74 1.78 -14.77
N HIS A 45 -2.52 1.27 -14.77
CA HIS A 45 -1.38 1.87 -14.07
C HIS A 45 -0.97 3.18 -14.76
N ASP A 46 -0.74 3.14 -16.07
CA ASP A 46 -0.36 4.33 -16.83
C ASP A 46 -1.48 5.38 -16.87
N GLN A 47 -2.75 4.94 -16.85
CA GLN A 47 -3.88 5.85 -16.71
C GLN A 47 -3.85 6.61 -15.39
N TRP A 48 -3.49 5.92 -14.29
CA TRP A 48 -3.32 6.56 -12.98
C TRP A 48 -2.22 7.63 -13.03
N ILE A 49 -1.02 7.27 -13.51
CA ILE A 49 0.11 8.20 -13.60
C ILE A 49 -0.27 9.43 -14.45
N HIS A 50 -0.85 9.19 -15.63
CA HIS A 50 -1.27 10.26 -16.53
C HIS A 50 -2.34 11.16 -15.89
N ALA A 51 -3.33 10.58 -15.22
CA ALA A 51 -4.38 11.34 -14.58
C ALA A 51 -3.84 12.19 -13.40
N ALA A 52 -2.96 11.64 -12.59
CA ALA A 52 -2.33 12.35 -11.48
C ALA A 52 -1.49 13.54 -11.98
N ALA A 53 -0.68 13.34 -13.03
CA ALA A 53 0.06 14.41 -13.67
C ALA A 53 -0.89 15.49 -14.27
N GLY A 54 -2.01 15.07 -14.87
CA GLY A 54 -3.04 15.97 -15.36
C GLY A 54 -3.73 16.81 -14.28
N CYS A 55 -3.69 16.35 -13.03
CA CYS A 55 -4.15 17.10 -11.85
C CYS A 55 -3.05 18.03 -11.27
N GLY A 56 -1.86 18.07 -11.86
CA GLY A 56 -0.77 18.95 -11.44
C GLY A 56 0.30 18.29 -10.55
N ALA A 57 0.20 17.00 -10.29
CA ALA A 57 1.24 16.29 -9.55
C ALA A 57 2.50 16.10 -10.43
N ASP A 58 3.68 16.11 -9.80
CA ASP A 58 4.92 15.72 -10.47
C ASP A 58 4.87 14.24 -10.86
N GLU A 59 5.01 13.95 -12.15
CA GLU A 59 4.87 12.59 -12.69
C GLU A 59 5.89 11.62 -12.09
N ARG A 60 7.14 12.08 -11.87
CA ARG A 60 8.18 11.24 -11.27
C ARG A 60 7.83 10.90 -9.82
N ALA A 61 7.39 11.89 -9.04
CA ALA A 61 6.97 11.67 -7.67
C ALA A 61 5.77 10.69 -7.58
N VAL A 62 4.84 10.75 -8.54
CA VAL A 62 3.71 9.80 -8.59
C VAL A 62 4.18 8.39 -8.90
N ARG A 63 5.11 8.21 -9.85
CA ARG A 63 5.71 6.90 -10.16
C ARG A 63 6.43 6.33 -8.94
N ASP A 64 7.30 7.13 -8.34
CA ASP A 64 8.06 6.73 -7.16
C ASP A 64 7.16 6.31 -6.00
N ALA A 65 6.11 7.08 -5.70
CA ALA A 65 5.15 6.73 -4.67
C ALA A 65 4.32 5.48 -5.03
N THR A 66 4.03 5.28 -6.32
CA THR A 66 3.33 4.09 -6.80
C THR A 66 4.19 2.84 -6.63
N ASP A 67 5.47 2.92 -6.98
CA ASP A 67 6.43 1.84 -6.75
C ASP A 67 6.55 1.51 -5.26
N ASP A 68 6.64 2.53 -4.40
CA ASP A 68 6.75 2.35 -2.95
C ASP A 68 5.59 1.53 -2.38
N TRP A 69 4.35 1.90 -2.69
CA TRP A 69 3.22 1.16 -2.12
C TRP A 69 2.98 -0.19 -2.81
N LEU A 70 3.37 -0.38 -4.09
CA LEU A 70 3.33 -1.70 -4.73
C LEU A 70 4.26 -2.69 -4.02
N VAL A 71 5.47 -2.25 -3.67
CA VAL A 71 6.44 -3.07 -2.93
C VAL A 71 5.95 -3.33 -1.51
N VAL A 72 5.52 -2.29 -0.78
CA VAL A 72 5.02 -2.44 0.59
C VAL A 72 3.78 -3.35 0.64
N ASP A 73 2.83 -3.18 -0.28
CA ASP A 73 1.63 -4.03 -0.34
C ASP A 73 1.99 -5.50 -0.60
N TYR A 74 3.00 -5.76 -1.43
CA TYR A 74 3.49 -7.11 -1.66
C TYR A 74 4.15 -7.68 -0.40
N LEU A 75 5.10 -6.97 0.18
CA LEU A 75 5.81 -7.41 1.39
C LEU A 75 4.83 -7.71 2.52
N MET A 76 3.91 -6.82 2.80
CA MET A 76 2.91 -6.95 3.88
C MET A 76 1.73 -7.86 3.51
N ARG A 77 1.63 -8.34 2.30
CA ARG A 77 0.46 -9.06 1.78
C ARG A 77 -0.84 -8.26 1.96
N ASN A 78 -0.85 -7.00 1.54
CA ASN A 78 -2.06 -6.21 1.54
C ASN A 78 -3.01 -6.70 0.44
N THR A 79 -4.25 -7.02 0.80
CA THR A 79 -5.26 -7.57 -0.11
C THR A 79 -6.31 -6.55 -0.56
N ASP A 80 -6.29 -5.33 -0.02
CA ASP A 80 -7.35 -4.35 -0.26
C ASP A 80 -6.88 -2.97 -0.74
N ARG A 81 -5.78 -2.89 -1.49
CA ARG A 81 -5.37 -1.66 -2.16
C ARG A 81 -6.30 -1.34 -3.31
N HIS A 82 -7.36 -0.61 -3.10
CA HIS A 82 -8.27 -0.12 -4.13
C HIS A 82 -8.13 1.41 -4.35
N TYR A 83 -8.76 1.95 -5.40
CA TYR A 83 -8.59 3.35 -5.80
C TYR A 83 -9.01 4.42 -4.76
N ASN A 84 -9.60 4.04 -3.63
CA ASN A 84 -9.84 4.96 -2.52
C ASN A 84 -8.78 4.84 -1.40
N ASN A 85 -7.84 3.88 -1.49
CA ASN A 85 -6.81 3.64 -0.48
C ASN A 85 -5.44 4.19 -0.89
N PHE A 86 -5.40 5.02 -1.92
CA PHE A 86 -4.28 5.85 -2.33
C PHE A 86 -4.80 7.05 -3.13
N GLY A 87 -3.96 8.06 -3.33
CA GLY A 87 -4.38 9.26 -4.04
C GLY A 87 -3.35 10.37 -3.97
N LEU A 88 -3.84 11.58 -4.07
CA LEU A 88 -3.06 12.81 -4.03
C LEU A 88 -3.50 13.65 -2.84
N ILE A 89 -2.58 14.43 -2.29
CA ILE A 89 -2.88 15.53 -1.38
C ILE A 89 -2.77 16.82 -2.19
N ARG A 90 -3.79 17.65 -2.10
CA ARG A 90 -3.83 18.97 -2.72
C ARG A 90 -3.89 20.04 -1.63
N ASP A 91 -2.99 21.00 -1.68
CA ASP A 91 -3.08 22.22 -0.91
C ASP A 91 -4.11 23.15 -1.58
N ILE A 92 -5.12 23.59 -0.83
CA ILE A 92 -6.24 24.40 -1.35
C ILE A 92 -5.89 25.88 -1.52
N GLU A 93 -4.78 26.35 -0.93
CA GLU A 93 -4.31 27.74 -1.04
C GLU A 93 -3.28 27.89 -2.16
N THR A 94 -2.28 26.99 -2.21
CA THR A 94 -1.19 27.05 -3.20
C THR A 94 -1.52 26.29 -4.49
N LEU A 95 -2.48 25.37 -4.43
CA LEU A 95 -2.84 24.40 -5.48
C LEU A 95 -1.72 23.41 -5.80
N GLU A 96 -0.73 23.30 -4.93
CA GLU A 96 0.30 22.26 -5.05
C GLU A 96 -0.31 20.88 -4.84
N VAL A 97 0.14 19.92 -5.66
CA VAL A 97 -0.36 18.55 -5.65
C VAL A 97 0.80 17.59 -5.47
N ARG A 98 0.68 16.67 -4.52
CA ARG A 98 1.69 15.64 -4.24
C ARG A 98 1.05 14.28 -3.99
N PRO A 99 1.77 13.16 -4.18
CA PRO A 99 1.28 11.85 -3.76
C PRO A 99 0.97 11.82 -2.26
N ALA A 100 -0.12 11.17 -1.90
CA ALA A 100 -0.42 10.86 -0.50
C ALA A 100 0.55 9.79 0.03
N PRO A 101 0.96 9.85 1.31
CA PRO A 101 1.70 8.76 1.93
C PRO A 101 0.85 7.48 1.95
N ILE A 102 1.50 6.34 2.19
CA ILE A 102 0.80 5.05 2.30
C ILE A 102 -0.15 5.11 3.51
N TYR A 103 -1.42 4.76 3.28
CA TYR A 103 -2.45 4.65 4.30
C TYR A 103 -3.35 3.44 4.03
N ASP A 104 -4.19 3.08 4.99
CA ASP A 104 -5.16 1.98 4.93
C ASP A 104 -4.53 0.64 4.52
N THR A 105 -3.57 0.19 5.34
CA THR A 105 -2.90 -1.10 5.18
C THR A 105 -3.48 -2.18 6.09
N GLY A 106 -4.67 -1.97 6.65
CA GLY A 106 -5.26 -2.86 7.67
C GLY A 106 -5.64 -4.25 7.17
N ALA A 107 -5.75 -4.46 5.87
CA ALA A 107 -6.02 -5.75 5.25
C ALA A 107 -4.74 -6.51 4.89
N SER A 108 -3.73 -6.45 5.75
CA SER A 108 -2.41 -7.06 5.58
C SER A 108 -2.17 -8.27 6.48
N LEU A 109 -1.07 -8.98 6.28
CA LEU A 109 -0.56 -10.04 7.16
C LEU A 109 -1.60 -11.13 7.43
N TRP A 110 -2.31 -11.56 6.38
CA TRP A 110 -3.40 -12.56 6.48
C TRP A 110 -4.52 -12.16 7.46
N SER A 111 -4.76 -10.85 7.60
CA SER A 111 -5.85 -10.33 8.42
C SER A 111 -7.20 -10.88 7.94
N GLY A 112 -7.96 -11.49 8.85
CA GLY A 112 -9.26 -12.09 8.54
C GLY A 112 -9.20 -13.46 7.85
N GLU A 113 -8.01 -14.00 7.55
CA GLU A 113 -7.85 -15.35 6.99
C GLU A 113 -7.58 -16.38 8.08
N LEU A 114 -8.09 -17.61 7.88
CA LEU A 114 -7.87 -18.72 8.83
C LEU A 114 -6.44 -19.26 8.68
N ASP A 115 -6.00 -19.44 7.44
CA ASP A 115 -4.72 -20.04 7.10
C ASP A 115 -3.71 -18.98 6.67
N VAL A 116 -2.45 -19.22 7.01
CA VAL A 116 -1.31 -18.46 6.51
C VAL A 116 -0.65 -19.26 5.40
N ASP A 117 -0.88 -18.87 4.14
CA ASP A 117 -0.33 -19.56 2.99
C ASP A 117 0.48 -18.62 2.08
N GLY A 118 1.37 -19.20 1.27
CA GLY A 118 2.26 -18.48 0.36
C GLY A 118 1.78 -18.43 -1.08
N ARG A 119 0.50 -18.68 -1.34
CA ARG A 119 -0.05 -18.60 -2.71
C ARG A 119 -0.15 -17.14 -3.15
N ASP A 120 0.10 -16.91 -4.44
CA ASP A 120 -0.20 -15.62 -5.06
C ASP A 120 -1.68 -15.26 -4.86
N TRP A 121 -1.94 -14.07 -4.39
CA TRP A 121 -3.28 -13.64 -4.00
C TRP A 121 -3.85 -12.63 -4.98
N PHE A 122 -5.18 -12.48 -4.94
CA PHE A 122 -5.85 -11.42 -5.66
C PHE A 122 -5.43 -10.07 -5.07
N ALA A 123 -4.86 -9.20 -5.89
CA ALA A 123 -4.45 -7.86 -5.50
C ALA A 123 -4.91 -6.83 -6.53
N LYS A 124 -5.35 -5.70 -6.02
CA LYS A 124 -5.75 -4.50 -6.77
C LYS A 124 -4.62 -3.45 -6.67
N PRO A 125 -4.74 -2.29 -7.32
CA PRO A 125 -5.89 -1.82 -8.11
C PRO A 125 -5.73 -2.06 -9.61
N PHE A 126 -4.52 -2.33 -10.11
CA PHE A 126 -4.27 -2.30 -11.55
C PHE A 126 -4.63 -3.61 -12.24
N TYR A 127 -5.32 -3.47 -13.36
CA TYR A 127 -5.68 -4.59 -14.22
C TYR A 127 -4.69 -4.68 -15.36
N THR A 128 -4.11 -5.85 -15.55
CA THR A 128 -3.27 -6.16 -16.71
C THR A 128 -4.13 -6.69 -17.84
N ALA A 129 -3.75 -6.43 -19.07
CA ALA A 129 -4.49 -6.89 -20.27
C ALA A 129 -4.61 -8.42 -20.36
N THR A 130 -3.79 -9.17 -19.61
CA THR A 130 -3.70 -10.63 -19.69
C THR A 130 -3.89 -11.27 -18.31
N GLY A 131 -5.14 -11.50 -17.93
CA GLY A 131 -5.50 -12.35 -16.80
C GLY A 131 -5.95 -11.61 -15.52
N LYS A 132 -6.27 -12.39 -14.47
CA LYS A 132 -6.74 -11.85 -13.20
C LYS A 132 -5.63 -11.05 -12.50
N PRO A 133 -5.94 -9.90 -11.88
CA PRO A 133 -4.99 -9.18 -11.07
C PRO A 133 -4.51 -10.06 -9.90
N SER A 134 -3.21 -10.04 -9.67
CA SER A 134 -2.57 -10.75 -8.57
C SER A 134 -1.39 -9.93 -8.04
N ALA A 135 -0.94 -10.26 -6.82
CA ALA A 135 0.15 -9.53 -6.17
C ALA A 135 1.44 -9.55 -7.00
N LEU A 136 1.84 -10.71 -7.53
CA LEU A 136 3.01 -10.81 -8.41
C LEU A 136 2.88 -10.01 -9.70
N ARG A 137 1.65 -9.83 -10.21
CA ARG A 137 1.42 -9.00 -11.40
C ARG A 137 1.46 -7.51 -11.07
N GLN A 138 0.93 -7.11 -9.90
CA GLN A 138 1.09 -5.75 -9.41
C GLN A 138 2.57 -5.41 -9.23
N LEU A 139 3.33 -6.28 -8.59
CA LEU A 139 4.75 -6.10 -8.36
C LEU A 139 5.58 -5.91 -9.66
N ARG A 140 5.16 -6.51 -10.77
CA ARG A 140 5.80 -6.32 -12.09
C ARG A 140 5.60 -4.93 -12.69
N LEU A 141 4.77 -4.09 -12.09
CA LEU A 141 4.56 -2.70 -12.51
C LEU A 141 5.57 -1.75 -11.87
N VAL A 142 6.35 -2.21 -10.89
CA VAL A 142 7.45 -1.43 -10.29
C VAL A 142 8.48 -1.10 -11.37
N GLU A 143 8.72 0.20 -11.55
CA GLU A 143 9.58 0.71 -12.62
C GLU A 143 11.04 0.85 -12.17
N ASP A 144 11.29 1.22 -10.93
CA ASP A 144 12.64 1.51 -10.42
C ASP A 144 12.98 0.71 -9.17
N TRP A 145 13.47 -0.51 -9.39
CA TRP A 145 13.91 -1.40 -8.32
C TRP A 145 15.18 -0.94 -7.61
N SER A 146 15.97 -0.04 -8.19
CA SER A 146 17.20 0.46 -7.57
C SER A 146 16.95 1.30 -6.32
N ARG A 147 15.71 1.72 -6.08
CA ARG A 147 15.28 2.48 -4.91
C ARG A 147 15.11 1.62 -3.66
N PHE A 148 15.07 0.28 -3.80
CA PHE A 148 14.75 -0.63 -2.71
C PHE A 148 15.98 -1.45 -2.30
N ASP A 149 16.37 -1.32 -1.05
CA ASP A 149 17.40 -2.16 -0.42
C ASP A 149 16.69 -3.34 0.28
N LEU A 150 16.49 -4.42 -0.47
CA LEU A 150 15.82 -5.61 0.07
C LEU A 150 16.72 -6.36 1.07
N ASP A 151 18.04 -6.26 0.97
CA ASP A 151 18.96 -6.89 1.93
C ASP A 151 18.81 -6.27 3.33
N ALA A 152 18.44 -4.98 3.40
CA ALA A 152 18.15 -4.31 4.68
C ALA A 152 16.89 -4.85 5.39
N LEU A 153 16.07 -5.64 4.70
CA LEU A 153 14.85 -6.24 5.25
C LEU A 153 15.05 -7.65 5.84
N SER A 154 16.29 -8.14 5.91
CA SER A 154 16.60 -9.51 6.35
C SER A 154 15.99 -9.86 7.73
N ASP A 155 15.98 -8.92 8.66
CA ASP A 155 15.46 -9.10 10.03
C ASP A 155 13.96 -8.70 10.16
N TRP A 156 13.39 -8.08 9.13
CA TRP A 156 12.02 -7.57 9.17
C TRP A 156 10.94 -8.63 9.47
N PRO A 157 10.99 -9.88 8.95
CA PRO A 157 10.04 -10.92 9.32
C PRO A 157 10.02 -11.24 10.83
N ASP A 158 11.19 -11.25 11.46
CA ASP A 158 11.32 -11.49 12.90
C ASP A 158 10.80 -10.29 13.70
N GLU A 159 11.05 -9.06 13.25
CA GLU A 159 10.51 -7.84 13.87
C GLU A 159 8.98 -7.81 13.81
N VAL A 160 8.38 -8.15 12.67
CA VAL A 160 6.92 -8.23 12.52
C VAL A 160 6.34 -9.29 13.45
N ALA A 161 6.92 -10.49 13.49
CA ALA A 161 6.45 -11.57 14.37
C ALA A 161 6.58 -11.16 15.86
N HIS A 162 7.66 -10.48 16.23
CA HIS A 162 7.84 -9.94 17.57
C HIS A 162 6.75 -8.92 17.93
N GLU A 163 6.48 -7.93 17.09
CA GLU A 163 5.47 -6.92 17.36
C GLU A 163 4.05 -7.54 17.43
N LEU A 164 3.72 -8.47 16.55
CA LEU A 164 2.47 -9.21 16.62
C LEU A 164 2.33 -10.04 17.91
N SER A 165 3.43 -10.61 18.41
CA SER A 165 3.43 -11.37 19.66
C SER A 165 3.05 -10.51 20.88
N ARG A 166 3.45 -9.24 20.88
CA ARG A 166 3.13 -8.28 21.94
C ARG A 166 1.63 -8.00 22.05
N MET A 167 0.90 -8.19 20.97
CA MET A 167 -0.57 -8.02 20.97
C MET A 167 -1.29 -9.11 21.76
N ARG A 168 -0.65 -10.29 21.94
CA ARG A 168 -1.21 -11.46 22.65
C ARG A 168 -2.55 -11.94 22.05
N MET A 169 -2.72 -11.79 20.74
CA MET A 169 -3.95 -12.18 20.02
C MET A 169 -3.75 -13.39 19.13
N PHE A 170 -2.51 -13.76 18.87
CA PHE A 170 -2.16 -14.83 17.92
C PHE A 170 -1.51 -15.99 18.64
N ALA A 171 -1.84 -17.21 18.21
CA ALA A 171 -1.14 -18.41 18.63
C ALA A 171 0.32 -18.41 18.11
N PRO A 172 1.28 -18.98 18.84
CA PRO A 172 2.68 -19.02 18.42
C PRO A 172 2.87 -19.62 17.02
N GLU A 173 2.15 -20.69 16.71
CA GLU A 173 2.21 -21.38 15.41
C GLU A 173 1.79 -20.47 14.25
N ARG A 174 0.83 -19.56 14.48
CA ARG A 174 0.43 -18.58 13.49
C ARG A 174 1.50 -17.52 13.28
N LEU A 175 2.15 -17.06 14.33
CA LEU A 175 3.25 -16.09 14.25
C LEU A 175 4.44 -16.68 13.47
N ASP A 176 4.79 -17.93 13.74
CA ASP A 176 5.85 -18.66 13.02
C ASP A 176 5.48 -18.78 11.53
N ALA A 177 4.22 -19.13 11.22
CA ALA A 177 3.77 -19.23 9.85
C ALA A 177 3.81 -17.87 9.11
N ILE A 178 3.42 -16.77 9.77
CA ILE A 178 3.52 -15.42 9.20
C ILE A 178 4.98 -15.08 8.92
N ARG A 179 5.86 -15.23 9.88
CA ARG A 179 7.30 -14.98 9.72
C ARG A 179 7.89 -15.76 8.54
N ASP A 180 7.61 -17.08 8.48
CA ASP A 180 8.12 -17.95 7.42
C ASP A 180 7.60 -17.57 6.02
N GLN A 181 6.39 -17.03 5.91
CA GLN A 181 5.88 -16.52 4.63
C GLN A 181 6.50 -15.16 4.29
N LEU A 182 6.62 -14.24 5.24
CA LEU A 182 7.27 -12.94 5.01
C LEU A 182 8.72 -13.10 4.53
N THR A 183 9.45 -14.07 5.10
CA THR A 183 10.82 -14.40 4.65
C THR A 183 10.89 -14.79 3.16
N LYS A 184 9.80 -15.30 2.58
CA LYS A 184 9.74 -15.65 1.15
C LYS A 184 9.35 -14.48 0.26
N HIS A 185 8.89 -13.37 0.85
CA HIS A 185 8.53 -12.16 0.12
C HIS A 185 9.74 -11.24 -0.13
N ILE A 186 10.83 -11.44 0.59
CA ILE A 186 12.12 -10.75 0.42
C ILE A 186 12.98 -11.52 -0.56
#